data_0a7fb0f0aace46feebe3fc87e64c0b27
#
_entry.id   0a7fb0f0aace46feebe3fc87e64c0b27
#
_cell.length_a   1.000
_cell.length_b   1.000
_cell.length_c   1.000
_cell.angle_alpha   90.00
_cell.angle_beta   90.00
_cell.angle_gamma   90.00
#
_symmetry.space_group_name_H-M   'P 1'
#
loop_
_entity.id
_entity.type
_entity.pdbx_description
1 polymer ?
#
loop_
_entity_poly.entity_id
_entity_poly.type
_entity_poly.pdbx_seq_one_letter_code
_entity_poly.pdbx_strand_id
1 'polypeptide(L)'
;MSFEQFVTYKEIKSQTEAWAQAVELASASNMPTTGDYEQVVFTGCGSTYYLSLAAAALFQELTGCAARAVPAGELVLNSKTVLTDQKTLLVAISRSGTTSETLKAVKNFKAEKRGDVVVISNYREALAGLADVNLVIDKGQEESVAQTRAFASMYVAASVLCARMAGRADLVKDMQRLPEIGNSIIGNYESLAKEI
;
A
#
# COMPACT_ATOMS: atom_id res chain seq x y z
N MET A 1 -34.30 -1.68 -7.95
CA MET A 1 -33.05 -2.08 -8.65
C MET A 1 -32.23 -2.81 -7.63
N SER A 2 -31.78 -4.05 -7.88
CA SER A 2 -30.99 -4.80 -6.88
C SER A 2 -29.54 -4.31 -6.90
N PHE A 3 -28.93 -4.09 -5.70
CA PHE A 3 -27.54 -3.66 -5.57
C PHE A 3 -26.55 -4.74 -6.04
N GLU A 4 -26.93 -6.02 -5.99
CA GLU A 4 -26.11 -7.16 -6.39
C GLU A 4 -25.69 -7.14 -7.88
N GLN A 5 -26.39 -6.37 -8.72
CA GLN A 5 -26.02 -6.20 -10.13
C GLN A 5 -24.78 -5.31 -10.33
N PHE A 6 -24.44 -4.45 -9.35
CA PHE A 6 -23.32 -3.52 -9.47
C PHE A 6 -22.01 -4.18 -9.03
N VAL A 7 -20.97 -4.03 -9.85
CA VAL A 7 -19.64 -4.58 -9.58
C VAL A 7 -19.07 -3.99 -8.29
N THR A 8 -19.16 -2.68 -8.11
CA THR A 8 -18.68 -1.97 -6.91
C THR A 8 -19.28 -2.54 -5.62
N TYR A 9 -20.57 -2.90 -5.63
CA TYR A 9 -21.19 -3.54 -4.46
C TYR A 9 -20.55 -4.89 -4.12
N LYS A 10 -20.31 -5.73 -5.13
CA LYS A 10 -19.64 -7.02 -4.94
C LYS A 10 -18.21 -6.85 -4.42
N GLU A 11 -17.50 -5.84 -4.91
CA GLU A 11 -16.14 -5.49 -4.49
C GLU A 11 -16.10 -5.02 -3.05
N ILE A 12 -17.06 -4.18 -2.62
CA ILE A 12 -17.21 -3.78 -1.21
C ILE A 12 -17.48 -5.00 -0.33
N LYS A 13 -18.38 -5.89 -0.74
CA LYS A 13 -18.75 -7.08 0.03
C LYS A 13 -17.59 -8.07 0.22
N SER A 14 -16.68 -8.15 -0.73
CA SER A 14 -15.53 -9.07 -0.70
C SER A 14 -14.22 -8.43 -0.22
N GLN A 15 -14.22 -7.17 0.19
CA GLN A 15 -12.99 -6.45 0.53
C GLN A 15 -12.21 -7.07 1.70
N THR A 16 -12.90 -7.75 2.63
CA THR A 16 -12.26 -8.42 3.77
C THR A 16 -11.36 -9.58 3.37
N GLU A 17 -11.63 -10.24 2.24
CA GLU A 17 -10.73 -11.25 1.69
C GLU A 17 -9.42 -10.63 1.18
N ALA A 18 -9.49 -9.44 0.57
CA ALA A 18 -8.31 -8.70 0.15
C ALA A 18 -7.50 -8.19 1.35
N TRP A 19 -8.17 -7.81 2.46
CA TRP A 19 -7.48 -7.45 3.70
C TRP A 19 -6.75 -8.64 4.32
N ALA A 20 -7.38 -9.82 4.34
CA ALA A 20 -6.74 -11.04 4.83
C ALA A 20 -5.46 -11.35 4.05
N GLN A 21 -5.52 -11.30 2.71
CA GLN A 21 -4.35 -11.51 1.86
C GLN A 21 -3.28 -10.43 2.09
N ALA A 22 -3.67 -9.16 2.26
CA ALA A 22 -2.75 -8.08 2.52
C ALA A 22 -1.96 -8.28 3.82
N VAL A 23 -2.65 -8.69 4.90
CA VAL A 23 -2.03 -9.02 6.18
C VAL A 23 -1.08 -10.21 6.04
N GLU A 24 -1.53 -11.27 5.37
CA GLU A 24 -0.72 -12.49 5.15
C GLU A 24 0.57 -12.15 4.38
N LEU A 25 0.46 -11.53 3.21
CA LEU A 25 1.60 -11.17 2.36
C LEU A 25 2.59 -10.25 3.10
N ALA A 26 2.09 -9.17 3.71
CA ALA A 26 2.96 -8.25 4.42
C ALA A 26 3.59 -8.87 5.68
N SER A 27 2.93 -9.84 6.31
CA SER A 27 3.47 -10.58 7.46
C SER A 27 4.52 -11.61 7.07
N ALA A 28 4.34 -12.31 5.94
CA ALA A 28 5.23 -13.39 5.49
C ALA A 28 6.47 -12.90 4.73
N SER A 29 6.39 -11.72 4.09
CA SER A 29 7.45 -11.21 3.25
C SER A 29 8.74 -10.91 4.03
N ASN A 30 9.89 -11.12 3.39
CA ASN A 30 11.18 -10.73 3.95
C ASN A 30 11.36 -9.21 3.80
N MET A 31 10.87 -8.45 4.80
CA MET A 31 10.97 -7.00 4.80
C MET A 31 12.37 -6.55 5.17
N PRO A 32 12.86 -5.45 4.56
CA PRO A 32 14.10 -4.83 4.98
C PRO A 32 14.01 -4.31 6.43
N THR A 33 15.14 -4.22 7.08
CA THR A 33 15.25 -3.71 8.45
C THR A 33 15.26 -2.19 8.47
N THR A 34 14.51 -1.56 9.35
CA THR A 34 14.45 -0.07 9.45
C THR A 34 15.83 0.55 9.62
N GLY A 35 16.70 -0.06 10.43
CA GLY A 35 18.06 0.41 10.67
C GLY A 35 19.01 0.40 9.46
N ASP A 36 18.60 -0.22 8.35
CA ASP A 36 19.38 -0.23 7.12
C ASP A 36 19.22 1.06 6.30
N TYR A 37 18.29 1.95 6.67
CA TYR A 37 17.94 3.17 5.92
C TYR A 37 17.96 4.39 6.81
N GLU A 38 18.40 5.51 6.24
CA GLU A 38 18.41 6.81 6.89
C GLU A 38 17.11 7.60 6.64
N GLN A 39 16.37 7.24 5.59
CA GLN A 39 15.02 7.74 5.30
C GLN A 39 14.16 6.73 4.57
N VAL A 40 12.84 6.89 4.69
CA VAL A 40 11.86 6.12 3.94
C VAL A 40 10.98 7.07 3.14
N VAL A 41 10.84 6.80 1.83
CA VAL A 41 10.01 7.59 0.93
C VAL A 41 8.87 6.73 0.42
N PHE A 42 7.64 7.13 0.73
CA PHE A 42 6.43 6.54 0.16
C PHE A 42 6.03 7.34 -1.08
N THR A 43 5.62 6.65 -2.15
CA THR A 43 5.23 7.31 -3.40
C THR A 43 4.06 6.62 -4.09
N GLY A 44 3.30 7.41 -4.82
CA GLY A 44 2.16 6.97 -5.62
C GLY A 44 1.58 8.12 -6.43
N CYS A 45 0.49 7.85 -7.15
CA CYS A 45 -0.24 8.83 -7.95
C CYS A 45 -1.71 8.86 -7.57
N GLY A 46 -2.35 10.04 -7.53
CA GLY A 46 -3.75 10.18 -7.18
C GLY A 46 -4.06 9.61 -5.79
N SER A 47 -5.02 8.69 -5.70
CA SER A 47 -5.43 8.07 -4.43
C SER A 47 -4.28 7.36 -3.70
N THR A 48 -3.38 6.71 -4.42
CA THR A 48 -2.23 6.03 -3.80
C THR A 48 -1.20 6.99 -3.22
N TYR A 49 -1.13 8.24 -3.70
CA TYR A 49 -0.35 9.28 -3.03
C TYR A 49 -0.96 9.65 -1.67
N TYR A 50 -2.29 9.79 -1.57
CA TYR A 50 -2.94 10.06 -0.28
C TYR A 50 -2.77 8.90 0.70
N LEU A 51 -2.80 7.66 0.21
CA LEU A 51 -2.44 6.50 1.01
C LEU A 51 -0.99 6.59 1.50
N SER A 52 -0.07 7.00 0.63
CA SER A 52 1.35 7.19 0.97
C SER A 52 1.56 8.22 2.07
N LEU A 53 0.76 9.29 2.13
CA LEU A 53 0.80 10.28 3.22
C LEU A 53 0.51 9.63 4.58
N ALA A 54 -0.57 8.85 4.65
CA ALA A 54 -0.95 8.15 5.88
C ALA A 54 0.11 7.12 6.29
N ALA A 55 0.64 6.35 5.32
CA ALA A 55 1.67 5.35 5.58
C ALA A 55 2.98 5.98 6.08
N ALA A 56 3.41 7.10 5.50
CA ALA A 56 4.62 7.80 5.93
C ALA A 56 4.49 8.34 7.35
N ALA A 57 3.34 8.93 7.69
CA ALA A 57 3.06 9.41 9.04
C ALA A 57 3.09 8.27 10.06
N LEU A 58 2.39 7.17 9.77
CA LEU A 58 2.37 5.98 10.62
C LEU A 58 3.77 5.37 10.78
N PHE A 59 4.53 5.26 9.69
CA PHE A 59 5.89 4.73 9.73
C PHE A 59 6.79 5.55 10.66
N GLN A 60 6.80 6.87 10.49
CA GLN A 60 7.61 7.76 11.33
C GLN A 60 7.18 7.73 12.79
N GLU A 61 5.87 7.70 13.07
CA GLU A 61 5.34 7.58 14.43
C GLU A 61 5.80 6.29 15.12
N LEU A 62 5.75 5.15 14.41
CA LEU A 62 6.07 3.86 15.00
C LEU A 62 7.58 3.60 15.13
N THR A 63 8.40 4.14 14.22
CA THR A 63 9.83 3.80 14.13
C THR A 63 10.75 4.92 14.62
N GLY A 64 10.30 6.16 14.63
CA GLY A 64 11.15 7.33 14.81
C GLY A 64 12.08 7.64 13.64
N CYS A 65 12.08 6.82 12.58
CA CYS A 65 12.87 7.04 11.37
C CYS A 65 12.17 8.05 10.46
N ALA A 66 12.93 8.98 9.88
CA ALA A 66 12.40 9.99 8.98
C ALA A 66 11.67 9.36 7.78
N ALA A 67 10.41 9.69 7.62
CA ALA A 67 9.59 9.22 6.52
C ALA A 67 8.74 10.34 5.94
N ARG A 68 8.56 10.30 4.62
CA ARG A 68 7.70 11.26 3.91
C ARG A 68 7.02 10.62 2.72
N ALA A 69 5.90 11.19 2.32
CA ALA A 69 5.25 10.84 1.08
C ALA A 69 5.52 11.90 0.02
N VAL A 70 5.76 11.45 -1.21
CA VAL A 70 6.04 12.31 -2.36
C VAL A 70 5.24 11.81 -3.57
N PRO A 71 4.56 12.70 -4.33
CA PRO A 71 3.95 12.28 -5.59
C PRO A 71 5.00 11.68 -6.53
N ALA A 72 4.67 10.60 -7.23
CA ALA A 72 5.63 9.95 -8.13
C ALA A 72 6.13 10.89 -9.25
N GLY A 73 5.26 11.81 -9.72
CA GLY A 73 5.67 12.86 -10.68
C GLY A 73 6.76 13.78 -10.14
N GLU A 74 6.71 14.13 -8.85
CA GLU A 74 7.73 14.96 -8.20
C GLU A 74 9.08 14.21 -8.13
N LEU A 75 9.06 12.92 -7.79
CA LEU A 75 10.27 12.09 -7.84
C LEU A 75 10.89 12.00 -9.24
N VAL A 76 10.07 12.04 -10.29
CA VAL A 76 10.56 12.03 -11.69
C VAL A 76 11.18 13.36 -12.08
N LEU A 77 10.52 14.46 -11.73
CA LEU A 77 10.89 15.81 -12.23
C LEU A 77 11.95 16.48 -11.36
N ASN A 78 11.88 16.28 -10.04
CA ASN A 78 12.67 17.00 -9.05
C ASN A 78 13.29 16.04 -8.02
N SER A 79 13.84 14.89 -8.43
CA SER A 79 14.37 13.86 -7.52
C SER A 79 15.34 14.43 -6.47
N LYS A 80 16.18 15.41 -6.85
CA LYS A 80 17.17 16.03 -5.94
C LYS A 80 16.57 16.86 -4.81
N THR A 81 15.30 17.27 -4.90
CA THR A 81 14.61 17.97 -3.80
C THR A 81 14.06 16.97 -2.77
N VAL A 82 13.98 15.71 -3.16
CA VAL A 82 13.42 14.64 -2.36
C VAL A 82 14.49 13.68 -1.83
N LEU A 83 15.33 13.21 -2.72
CA LEU A 83 16.36 12.22 -2.44
C LEU A 83 17.68 12.94 -2.16
N THR A 84 18.27 12.61 -1.03
CA THR A 84 19.63 13.01 -0.65
C THR A 84 20.59 11.87 -0.97
N ASP A 85 21.86 12.00 -0.57
CA ASP A 85 22.84 10.91 -0.71
C ASP A 85 22.64 9.79 0.33
N GLN A 86 21.65 9.93 1.21
CA GLN A 86 21.29 8.96 2.23
C GLN A 86 20.68 7.68 1.62
N LYS A 87 21.02 6.53 2.23
CA LYS A 87 20.40 5.26 1.84
C LYS A 87 18.90 5.30 2.14
N THR A 88 18.10 5.14 1.10
CA THR A 88 16.66 5.35 1.14
C THR A 88 15.91 4.04 0.85
N LEU A 89 14.86 3.75 1.62
CA LEU A 89 13.86 2.77 1.22
C LEU A 89 12.75 3.49 0.45
N LEU A 90 12.51 3.07 -0.80
CA LEU A 90 11.38 3.56 -1.59
C LEU A 90 10.21 2.58 -1.52
N VAL A 91 9.08 3.01 -0.97
CA VAL A 91 7.83 2.24 -0.97
C VAL A 91 6.90 2.80 -2.03
N ALA A 92 6.78 2.10 -3.15
CA ALA A 92 5.97 2.51 -4.30
C ALA A 92 4.61 1.82 -4.28
N ILE A 93 3.53 2.63 -4.26
CA ILE A 93 2.16 2.13 -4.16
C ILE A 93 1.41 2.45 -5.46
N SER A 94 0.87 1.41 -6.11
CA SER A 94 0.12 1.57 -7.36
C SER A 94 -0.89 0.46 -7.53
N ARG A 95 -2.19 0.79 -7.67
CA ARG A 95 -3.23 -0.22 -7.90
C ARG A 95 -2.89 -1.11 -9.09
N SER A 96 -2.72 -0.49 -10.25
CA SER A 96 -2.52 -1.20 -11.52
C SER A 96 -1.11 -1.75 -11.73
N GLY A 97 -0.09 -1.22 -11.04
CA GLY A 97 1.30 -1.54 -11.33
C GLY A 97 1.83 -1.04 -12.69
N THR A 98 1.04 -0.21 -13.40
CA THR A 98 1.37 0.30 -14.76
C THR A 98 1.43 1.82 -14.84
N THR A 99 1.16 2.54 -13.75
CA THR A 99 1.16 4.01 -13.73
C THR A 99 2.52 4.56 -14.17
N SER A 100 2.54 5.35 -15.22
CA SER A 100 3.76 5.80 -15.91
C SER A 100 4.73 6.53 -14.99
N GLU A 101 4.22 7.44 -14.17
CA GLU A 101 5.00 8.23 -13.23
C GLU A 101 5.63 7.35 -12.16
N THR A 102 4.86 6.40 -11.59
CA THR A 102 5.37 5.48 -10.58
C THR A 102 6.46 4.57 -11.17
N LEU A 103 6.24 4.05 -12.38
CA LEU A 103 7.25 3.25 -13.08
C LEU A 103 8.54 4.03 -13.34
N LYS A 104 8.43 5.29 -13.82
CA LYS A 104 9.60 6.15 -14.07
C LYS A 104 10.33 6.48 -12.77
N ALA A 105 9.60 6.84 -11.72
CA ALA A 105 10.18 7.15 -10.41
C ALA A 105 11.01 5.98 -9.87
N VAL A 106 10.45 4.76 -9.89
CA VAL A 106 11.16 3.55 -9.44
C VAL A 106 12.36 3.23 -10.34
N LYS A 107 12.23 3.32 -11.66
CA LYS A 107 13.36 3.09 -12.59
C LYS A 107 14.50 4.07 -12.34
N ASN A 108 14.22 5.35 -12.19
CA ASN A 108 15.22 6.38 -11.91
C ASN A 108 15.90 6.12 -10.55
N PHE A 109 15.11 5.83 -9.50
CA PHE A 109 15.63 5.51 -8.18
C PHE A 109 16.61 4.32 -8.21
N LYS A 110 16.24 3.22 -8.89
CA LYS A 110 17.10 2.04 -9.03
C LYS A 110 18.37 2.32 -9.87
N ALA A 111 18.26 3.14 -10.92
CA ALA A 111 19.41 3.53 -11.75
C ALA A 111 20.44 4.34 -10.94
N GLU A 112 19.99 5.16 -9.99
CA GLU A 112 20.84 5.91 -9.09
C GLU A 112 21.39 5.10 -7.91
N LYS A 113 20.97 3.84 -7.74
CA LYS A 113 21.42 2.91 -6.68
C LYS A 113 21.28 3.47 -5.26
N ARG A 114 20.20 4.19 -4.99
CA ARG A 114 19.97 4.89 -3.71
C ARG A 114 19.47 4.01 -2.58
N GLY A 115 19.12 2.75 -2.86
CA GLY A 115 18.63 1.78 -1.87
C GLY A 115 17.67 0.78 -2.48
N ASP A 116 16.75 0.27 -1.67
CA ASP A 116 15.85 -0.83 -2.02
C ASP A 116 14.44 -0.32 -2.29
N VAL A 117 13.66 -1.14 -3.01
CA VAL A 117 12.29 -0.82 -3.43
C VAL A 117 11.32 -1.88 -2.93
N VAL A 118 10.32 -1.45 -2.17
CA VAL A 118 9.12 -2.24 -1.85
C VAL A 118 7.98 -1.77 -2.74
N VAL A 119 7.28 -2.69 -3.39
CA VAL A 119 6.08 -2.40 -4.17
C VAL A 119 4.85 -2.96 -3.49
N ILE A 120 3.81 -2.14 -3.37
CA ILE A 120 2.47 -2.55 -2.95
C ILE A 120 1.52 -2.32 -4.14
N SER A 121 0.91 -3.39 -4.64
CA SER A 121 0.00 -3.31 -5.80
C SER A 121 -1.10 -4.37 -5.74
N ASN A 122 -2.11 -4.24 -6.60
CA ASN A 122 -3.13 -5.27 -6.75
C ASN A 122 -2.94 -6.13 -8.01
N TYR A 123 -2.08 -5.69 -8.93
CA TYR A 123 -1.80 -6.41 -10.17
C TYR A 123 -0.30 -6.67 -10.31
N ARG A 124 0.03 -7.87 -10.78
CA ARG A 124 1.41 -8.28 -11.04
C ARG A 124 1.84 -7.79 -12.42
N GLU A 125 2.12 -6.52 -12.51
CA GLU A 125 2.48 -5.84 -13.77
C GLU A 125 3.93 -5.32 -13.73
N ALA A 126 4.28 -4.44 -14.66
CA ALA A 126 5.65 -3.97 -14.86
C ALA A 126 6.34 -3.42 -13.60
N LEU A 127 5.59 -2.79 -12.69
CA LEU A 127 6.13 -2.27 -11.45
C LEU A 127 6.65 -3.38 -10.53
N ALA A 128 5.97 -4.53 -10.49
CA ALA A 128 6.39 -5.68 -9.69
C ALA A 128 7.76 -6.24 -10.12
N GLY A 129 8.10 -6.14 -11.41
CA GLY A 129 9.41 -6.55 -11.92
C GLY A 129 10.59 -5.64 -11.52
N LEU A 130 10.31 -4.49 -10.93
CA LEU A 130 11.32 -3.53 -10.47
C LEU A 130 11.59 -3.60 -8.96
N ALA A 131 10.77 -4.30 -8.20
CA ALA A 131 10.84 -4.35 -6.75
C ALA A 131 11.88 -5.35 -6.24
N ASP A 132 12.45 -5.02 -5.09
CA ASP A 132 13.24 -5.95 -4.29
C ASP A 132 12.32 -6.78 -3.37
N VAL A 133 11.21 -6.17 -2.93
CA VAL A 133 10.10 -6.86 -2.23
C VAL A 133 8.76 -6.49 -2.86
N ASN A 134 7.93 -7.49 -3.15
CA ASN A 134 6.60 -7.31 -3.74
C ASN A 134 5.49 -7.75 -2.80
N LEU A 135 4.51 -6.87 -2.61
CA LEU A 135 3.23 -7.15 -1.98
C LEU A 135 2.13 -7.00 -3.03
N VAL A 136 1.88 -8.07 -3.80
CA VAL A 136 0.84 -8.09 -4.84
C VAL A 136 -0.41 -8.74 -4.27
N ILE A 137 -1.45 -7.95 -4.05
CA ILE A 137 -2.69 -8.34 -3.39
C ILE A 137 -3.73 -8.66 -4.47
N ASP A 138 -3.68 -9.87 -5.04
CA ASP A 138 -4.52 -10.28 -6.16
C ASP A 138 -6.02 -10.23 -5.84
N LYS A 139 -6.41 -10.52 -4.59
CA LYS A 139 -7.81 -10.40 -4.13
C LYS A 139 -8.31 -8.96 -4.07
N GLY A 140 -7.41 -7.99 -4.13
CA GLY A 140 -7.71 -6.56 -4.23
C GLY A 140 -7.99 -6.07 -5.65
N GLN A 141 -7.91 -6.93 -6.67
CA GLN A 141 -8.23 -6.56 -8.06
C GLN A 141 -9.71 -6.20 -8.19
N GLU A 142 -10.02 -5.16 -8.96
CA GLU A 142 -11.37 -4.65 -9.13
C GLU A 142 -11.60 -4.09 -10.52
N GLU A 143 -12.86 -4.19 -11.00
CA GLU A 143 -13.29 -3.65 -12.29
C GLU A 143 -13.80 -2.20 -12.15
N SER A 144 -14.24 -1.82 -10.97
CA SER A 144 -14.73 -0.47 -10.69
C SER A 144 -13.65 0.57 -10.91
N VAL A 145 -14.05 1.70 -11.49
CA VAL A 145 -13.17 2.86 -11.65
C VAL A 145 -12.84 3.46 -10.28
N ALA A 146 -13.87 3.64 -9.45
CA ALA A 146 -13.68 4.06 -8.06
C ALA A 146 -13.10 2.91 -7.23
N GLN A 147 -11.95 3.16 -6.62
CA GLN A 147 -11.28 2.14 -5.82
C GLN A 147 -12.02 1.89 -4.50
N THR A 148 -12.26 0.63 -4.20
CA THR A 148 -12.85 0.14 -2.95
C THR A 148 -11.91 -0.83 -2.26
N ARG A 149 -12.03 -2.13 -2.54
CA ARG A 149 -11.16 -3.16 -1.95
C ARG A 149 -9.69 -3.01 -2.35
N ALA A 150 -9.40 -2.46 -3.54
CA ALA A 150 -8.03 -2.22 -3.97
C ALA A 150 -7.34 -1.20 -3.04
N PHE A 151 -7.95 -0.04 -2.83
CA PHE A 151 -7.39 0.99 -1.96
C PHE A 151 -7.27 0.50 -0.52
N ALA A 152 -8.34 -0.09 0.02
CA ALA A 152 -8.37 -0.56 1.40
C ALA A 152 -7.32 -1.66 1.65
N SER A 153 -7.16 -2.62 0.74
CA SER A 153 -6.17 -3.69 0.90
C SER A 153 -4.73 -3.19 0.83
N MET A 154 -4.42 -2.24 -0.06
CA MET A 154 -3.10 -1.60 -0.11
C MET A 154 -2.82 -0.80 1.17
N TYR A 155 -3.84 -0.14 1.75
CA TYR A 155 -3.70 0.57 3.02
C TYR A 155 -3.39 -0.40 4.17
N VAL A 156 -4.09 -1.54 4.24
CA VAL A 156 -3.81 -2.60 5.22
C VAL A 156 -2.38 -3.12 5.06
N ALA A 157 -1.94 -3.42 3.82
CA ALA A 157 -0.58 -3.90 3.56
C ALA A 157 0.48 -2.88 4.00
N ALA A 158 0.27 -1.59 3.70
CA ALA A 158 1.18 -0.52 4.12
C ALA A 158 1.23 -0.39 5.66
N SER A 159 0.10 -0.53 6.34
CA SER A 159 0.03 -0.48 7.81
C SER A 159 0.75 -1.66 8.46
N VAL A 160 0.58 -2.88 7.93
CA VAL A 160 1.31 -4.07 8.39
C VAL A 160 2.81 -3.92 8.14
N LEU A 161 3.22 -3.41 6.97
CA LEU A 161 4.62 -3.09 6.66
C LEU A 161 5.21 -2.15 7.71
N CYS A 162 4.54 -1.05 8.02
CA CYS A 162 4.99 -0.09 9.04
C CYS A 162 5.14 -0.74 10.41
N ALA A 163 4.14 -1.51 10.86
CA ALA A 163 4.17 -2.20 12.15
C ALA A 163 5.32 -3.24 12.22
N ARG A 164 5.54 -4.00 11.14
CA ARG A 164 6.63 -4.98 11.07
C ARG A 164 8.00 -4.32 11.13
N MET A 165 8.22 -3.28 10.33
CA MET A 165 9.49 -2.57 10.32
C MET A 165 9.78 -1.86 11.65
N ALA A 166 8.73 -1.52 12.41
CA ALA A 166 8.82 -1.00 13.77
C ALA A 166 9.01 -2.08 14.86
N GLY A 167 9.02 -3.37 14.49
CA GLY A 167 9.08 -4.46 15.47
C GLY A 167 7.82 -4.64 16.32
N ARG A 168 6.67 -4.04 15.94
CA ARG A 168 5.40 -4.04 16.66
C ARG A 168 4.56 -5.26 16.31
N ALA A 169 5.02 -6.44 16.78
CA ALA A 169 4.32 -7.71 16.58
C ALA A 169 2.90 -7.72 17.19
N ASP A 170 2.66 -6.93 18.23
CA ASP A 170 1.35 -6.69 18.84
C ASP A 170 0.36 -6.09 17.84
N LEU A 171 0.75 -5.04 17.12
CA LEU A 171 -0.09 -4.41 16.10
C LEU A 171 -0.33 -5.34 14.91
N VAL A 172 0.68 -6.10 14.47
CA VAL A 172 0.50 -7.09 13.39
C VAL A 172 -0.54 -8.13 13.78
N LYS A 173 -0.50 -8.62 15.03
CA LYS A 173 -1.49 -9.58 15.55
C LYS A 173 -2.90 -8.97 15.60
N ASP A 174 -3.03 -7.71 15.99
CA ASP A 174 -4.33 -7.04 16.01
C ASP A 174 -4.90 -6.86 14.60
N MET A 175 -4.03 -6.54 13.61
CA MET A 175 -4.45 -6.41 12.21
C MET A 175 -4.93 -7.74 11.59
N GLN A 176 -4.52 -8.90 12.11
CA GLN A 176 -5.04 -10.21 11.69
C GLN A 176 -6.55 -10.37 11.95
N ARG A 177 -7.12 -9.56 12.85
CA ARG A 177 -8.55 -9.55 13.17
C ARG A 177 -9.38 -8.66 12.24
N LEU A 178 -8.74 -7.82 11.42
CA LEU A 178 -9.45 -6.89 10.53
C LEU A 178 -10.47 -7.56 9.61
N PRO A 179 -10.19 -8.72 8.99
CA PRO A 179 -11.18 -9.39 8.13
C PRO A 179 -12.44 -9.81 8.88
N GLU A 180 -12.31 -10.34 10.10
CA GLU A 180 -13.44 -10.74 10.95
C GLU A 180 -14.29 -9.54 11.36
N ILE A 181 -13.62 -8.48 11.85
CA ILE A 181 -14.27 -7.22 12.24
C ILE A 181 -15.00 -6.60 11.05
N GLY A 182 -14.34 -6.55 9.88
CA GLY A 182 -14.92 -6.03 8.65
C GLY A 182 -16.15 -6.80 8.21
N ASN A 183 -16.12 -8.14 8.25
CA ASN A 183 -17.27 -8.97 7.93
C ASN A 183 -18.45 -8.70 8.87
N SER A 184 -18.16 -8.55 10.16
CA SER A 184 -19.20 -8.23 11.15
C SER A 184 -19.84 -6.86 10.87
N ILE A 185 -19.04 -5.84 10.56
CA ILE A 185 -19.53 -4.50 10.23
C ILE A 185 -20.38 -4.55 8.96
N ILE A 186 -19.87 -5.15 7.88
CA ILE A 186 -20.59 -5.25 6.60
C ILE A 186 -21.93 -5.99 6.80
N GLY A 187 -21.94 -7.10 7.55
CA GLY A 187 -23.15 -7.86 7.81
C GLY A 187 -24.19 -7.11 8.64
N ASN A 188 -23.75 -6.42 9.70
CA ASN A 188 -24.66 -5.75 10.63
C ASN A 188 -25.25 -4.45 10.08
N TYR A 189 -24.54 -3.74 9.19
CA TYR A 189 -24.93 -2.42 8.70
C TYR A 189 -25.38 -2.40 7.23
N GLU A 190 -25.44 -3.56 6.57
CA GLU A 190 -25.85 -3.64 5.17
C GLU A 190 -27.27 -3.10 4.93
N SER A 191 -28.23 -3.46 5.81
CA SER A 191 -29.62 -2.98 5.69
C SER A 191 -29.68 -1.45 5.83
N LEU A 192 -28.98 -0.90 6.82
CA LEU A 192 -28.92 0.55 7.02
C LEU A 192 -28.29 1.25 5.80
N ALA A 193 -27.23 0.70 5.23
CA ALA A 193 -26.57 1.27 4.05
C ALA A 193 -27.47 1.25 2.78
N LYS A 194 -28.46 0.35 2.73
CA LYS A 194 -29.44 0.29 1.63
C LYS A 194 -30.60 1.27 1.79
N GLU A 195 -30.83 1.80 2.98
CA GLU A 195 -31.88 2.75 3.30
C GLU A 195 -31.47 4.22 3.07
N ILE A 196 -30.17 4.49 3.00
CA ILE A 196 -29.59 5.82 2.77
C ILE A 196 -29.39 6.05 1.25
#